data_b0de3d1914eb6156e45197592587eb2c
#
_entry.id   b0de3d1914eb6156e45197592587eb2c
#
_cell.length_a   1.000
_cell.length_b   1.000
_cell.length_c   1.000
_cell.angle_alpha   90.00
_cell.angle_beta   90.00
_cell.angle_gamma   90.00
#
_symmetry.space_group_name_H-M   'P 1'
#
loop_
_entity.id
_entity.type
_entity.pdbx_description
1 polymer ?
#
loop_
_entity_poly.entity_id
_entity_poly.type
_entity_poly.pdbx_seq_one_letter_code
_entity_poly.pdbx_strand_id
1 'polypeptide(L)'
;MNVSFIKQMKNLEREVLLKSVELDDDGDDFQFELADFSTEEEIIAVAPKCVRCNTCVEECPVNAIEPANIFRIAKITDKCVKCEICVQTCPISAIKLINNTVIYDNEEERDVIEYNLSNLRSPHRVVRMNNISIDYSVDNNWDDCANLCPTNAFTLEFKEFFDDLNMDLGIDLIEEELYPYINEKMCIGCGACAEISLNDNAIELDRYIGPIAHSRMVEINHEACVNCYLCEENCPTGAIELVDGEVILDNDKCIRCVECTNHCPVGALKRVEIE
;
A
#
# COMPACT_ATOMS: atom_id res chain seq x y z
N MET A 1 6.72 12.95 2.98
CA MET A 1 7.01 13.73 4.21
C MET A 1 6.16 14.97 4.26
N ASN A 2 5.71 15.38 5.43
CA ASN A 2 4.93 16.61 5.57
C ASN A 2 5.92 17.80 5.51
N VAL A 3 5.67 18.79 4.64
CA VAL A 3 6.45 20.03 4.53
C VAL A 3 6.67 20.69 5.90
N SER A 4 5.74 20.51 6.82
CA SER A 4 5.81 20.92 8.22
C SER A 4 6.95 20.23 8.99
N PHE A 5 7.27 18.96 8.70
CA PHE A 5 8.32 18.22 9.39
C PHE A 5 9.72 18.67 8.96
N ILE A 6 9.91 18.90 7.67
CA ILE A 6 11.18 19.46 7.15
C ILE A 6 11.44 20.85 7.74
N LYS A 7 10.41 21.70 7.83
CA LYS A 7 10.54 23.01 8.50
C LYS A 7 10.86 22.88 9.99
N GLN A 8 10.31 21.87 10.67
CA GLN A 8 10.64 21.61 12.08
C GLN A 8 12.07 21.11 12.26
N MET A 9 12.55 20.22 11.38
CA MET A 9 13.94 19.77 11.40
C MET A 9 14.92 20.93 11.15
N LYS A 10 14.64 21.79 10.17
CA LYS A 10 15.46 22.98 9.89
C LYS A 10 15.54 23.93 11.09
N ASN A 11 14.41 24.14 11.76
CA ASN A 11 14.40 24.97 12.97
C ASN A 11 15.19 24.32 14.11
N LEU A 12 15.13 22.98 14.24
CA LEU A 12 15.88 22.22 15.25
C LEU A 12 17.39 22.24 14.95
N GLU A 13 17.78 22.04 13.69
CA GLU A 13 19.18 22.14 13.26
C GLU A 13 19.75 23.53 13.46
N ARG A 14 18.96 24.57 13.13
CA ARG A 14 19.32 25.95 13.39
C ARG A 14 19.50 26.21 14.87
N GLU A 15 18.58 25.74 15.74
CA GLU A 15 18.72 25.91 17.20
C GLU A 15 19.91 25.14 17.77
N VAL A 16 20.21 23.93 17.25
CA VAL A 16 21.36 23.13 17.65
C VAL A 16 22.67 23.81 17.24
N LEU A 17 22.74 24.32 16.01
CA LEU A 17 23.91 25.07 15.52
C LEU A 17 24.12 26.36 16.30
N LEU A 18 23.08 27.13 16.61
CA LEU A 18 23.15 28.33 17.43
C LEU A 18 23.59 28.06 18.88
N LYS A 19 23.23 26.88 19.43
CA LYS A 19 23.66 26.45 20.77
C LYS A 19 25.06 25.86 20.79
N SER A 20 25.55 25.29 19.67
CA SER A 20 26.87 24.66 19.58
C SER A 20 27.99 25.67 19.31
N VAL A 21 27.66 26.85 18.76
CA VAL A 21 28.56 27.99 18.63
C VAL A 21 28.17 28.93 19.75
N GLU A 22 28.98 28.99 20.81
CA GLU A 22 28.86 30.02 21.85
C GLU A 22 29.10 31.39 21.19
N LEU A 23 28.05 31.91 20.51
CA LEU A 23 28.06 33.29 20.00
C LEU A 23 27.58 34.19 21.11
N ASP A 24 28.46 35.03 21.56
CA ASP A 24 28.10 36.20 22.35
C ASP A 24 27.07 37.02 21.54
N ASP A 25 26.03 37.46 22.20
CA ASP A 25 24.83 38.12 21.65
C ASP A 25 25.15 39.56 21.21
N ASP A 26 26.11 39.75 20.31
CA ASP A 26 26.56 41.05 19.79
C ASP A 26 25.82 41.47 18.50
N GLY A 27 24.59 41.08 18.33
CA GLY A 27 23.64 41.75 17.43
C GLY A 27 23.94 41.76 15.94
N ASP A 28 24.90 40.97 15.45
CA ASP A 28 25.15 40.82 14.03
C ASP A 28 24.21 39.75 13.45
N ASP A 29 23.49 40.13 12.40
CA ASP A 29 22.62 39.23 11.60
C ASP A 29 23.47 38.09 10.98
N PHE A 30 23.59 36.98 11.70
CA PHE A 30 24.13 35.75 11.10
C PHE A 30 23.13 35.16 10.12
N GLN A 31 23.36 35.37 8.83
CA GLN A 31 22.66 34.64 7.78
C GLN A 31 23.33 33.29 7.61
N PHE A 32 22.62 32.22 8.02
CA PHE A 32 22.99 30.85 7.65
C PHE A 32 22.40 30.55 6.27
N GLU A 33 23.24 30.41 5.27
CA GLU A 33 22.85 29.78 4.04
C GLU A 33 22.75 28.25 4.29
N LEU A 34 21.53 27.73 4.29
CA LEU A 34 21.33 26.29 4.28
C LEU A 34 21.78 25.76 2.93
N ALA A 35 22.75 24.86 2.92
CA ALA A 35 23.13 24.16 1.71
C ALA A 35 21.93 23.33 1.18
N ASP A 36 21.86 23.16 -0.12
CA ASP A 36 20.93 22.21 -0.73
C ASP A 36 21.17 20.83 -0.14
N PHE A 37 20.10 20.16 0.23
CA PHE A 37 20.17 18.80 0.72
C PHE A 37 19.13 17.94 0.01
N SER A 38 19.43 16.65 -0.12
CA SER A 38 18.52 15.66 -0.68
C SER A 38 18.30 14.51 0.29
N THR A 39 17.08 14.01 0.34
CA THR A 39 16.72 12.80 1.07
C THR A 39 16.00 11.82 0.13
N GLU A 40 16.37 10.56 0.20
CA GLU A 40 15.65 9.50 -0.52
C GLU A 40 14.53 8.95 0.35
N GLU A 41 13.36 8.83 -0.23
CA GLU A 41 12.17 8.30 0.43
C GLU A 41 11.47 7.26 -0.43
N GLU A 42 10.91 6.28 0.23
CA GLU A 42 9.99 5.33 -0.38
C GLU A 42 8.55 5.75 -0.07
N ILE A 43 7.70 5.80 -1.07
CA ILE A 43 6.26 6.03 -0.92
C ILE A 43 5.47 4.93 -1.62
N ILE A 44 4.30 4.63 -1.09
CA ILE A 44 3.34 3.76 -1.77
C ILE A 44 2.25 4.63 -2.38
N ALA A 45 2.06 4.52 -3.69
CA ALA A 45 1.09 5.30 -4.45
C ALA A 45 0.07 4.41 -5.15
N VAL A 46 -1.17 4.89 -5.26
CA VAL A 46 -2.26 4.22 -5.96
C VAL A 46 -2.55 4.94 -7.27
N ALA A 47 -2.41 4.22 -8.39
CA ALA A 47 -2.66 4.77 -9.72
C ALA A 47 -4.17 4.91 -10.02
N PRO A 48 -4.56 5.84 -10.91
CA PRO A 48 -5.96 6.06 -11.31
C PRO A 48 -6.65 4.82 -11.91
N LYS A 49 -5.90 3.85 -12.43
CA LYS A 49 -6.43 2.57 -12.94
C LYS A 49 -6.97 1.62 -11.86
N CYS A 50 -6.98 2.05 -10.59
CA CYS A 50 -7.52 1.27 -9.47
C CYS A 50 -8.99 0.90 -9.73
N VAL A 51 -9.29 -0.39 -9.72
CA VAL A 51 -10.65 -0.96 -9.93
C VAL A 51 -11.45 -1.09 -8.64
N ARG A 52 -11.01 -0.49 -7.57
CA ARG A 52 -11.73 -0.37 -6.28
C ARG A 52 -12.09 -1.71 -5.61
N CYS A 53 -11.31 -2.77 -5.85
CA CYS A 53 -11.55 -4.11 -5.31
C CYS A 53 -11.24 -4.27 -3.81
N ASN A 54 -10.73 -3.25 -3.15
CA ASN A 54 -10.37 -3.18 -1.72
C ASN A 54 -9.49 -4.32 -1.17
N THR A 55 -9.00 -5.24 -1.99
CA THR A 55 -8.08 -6.32 -1.58
C THR A 55 -6.86 -5.78 -0.82
N CYS A 56 -6.35 -4.60 -1.21
CA CYS A 56 -5.23 -3.96 -0.51
C CYS A 56 -5.60 -3.49 0.90
N VAL A 57 -6.87 -3.16 1.14
CA VAL A 57 -7.40 -2.76 2.46
C VAL A 57 -7.47 -3.97 3.38
N GLU A 58 -8.03 -5.07 2.89
CA GLU A 58 -8.15 -6.34 3.63
C GLU A 58 -6.79 -6.90 4.06
N GLU A 59 -5.81 -6.81 3.16
CA GLU A 59 -4.47 -7.36 3.36
C GLU A 59 -3.51 -6.40 4.08
N CYS A 60 -3.95 -5.19 4.43
CA CYS A 60 -3.08 -4.22 5.10
C CYS A 60 -2.91 -4.53 6.60
N PRO A 61 -1.73 -4.98 7.05
CA PRO A 61 -1.53 -5.42 8.43
C PRO A 61 -1.58 -4.29 9.46
N VAL A 62 -1.48 -3.05 9.01
CA VAL A 62 -1.46 -1.85 9.87
C VAL A 62 -2.67 -0.93 9.62
N ASN A 63 -3.66 -1.37 8.84
CA ASN A 63 -4.85 -0.60 8.49
C ASN A 63 -4.54 0.82 7.99
N ALA A 64 -3.51 0.95 7.14
CA ALA A 64 -3.04 2.21 6.60
C ALA A 64 -3.71 2.61 5.28
N ILE A 65 -4.77 1.93 4.85
CA ILE A 65 -5.41 2.17 3.56
C ILE A 65 -6.89 2.51 3.79
N GLU A 66 -7.29 3.71 3.39
CA GLU A 66 -8.70 4.08 3.32
C GLU A 66 -9.36 3.37 2.13
N PRO A 67 -10.52 2.72 2.33
CA PRO A 67 -11.16 1.95 1.27
C PRO A 67 -11.59 2.82 0.09
N ALA A 68 -11.50 2.24 -1.09
CA ALA A 68 -12.08 2.79 -2.29
C ALA A 68 -13.61 2.66 -2.27
N ASN A 69 -14.28 3.51 -3.04
CA ASN A 69 -15.71 3.41 -3.30
C ASN A 69 -15.99 3.89 -4.73
N ILE A 70 -17.26 3.94 -5.15
CA ILE A 70 -17.65 4.34 -6.51
C ILE A 70 -17.11 5.71 -6.94
N PHE A 71 -16.80 6.60 -5.99
CA PHE A 71 -16.36 7.98 -6.29
C PHE A 71 -14.86 8.18 -6.15
N ARG A 72 -14.15 7.31 -5.41
CA ARG A 72 -12.72 7.48 -5.13
C ARG A 72 -11.96 6.16 -5.14
N ILE A 73 -10.70 6.22 -5.52
CA ILE A 73 -9.75 5.10 -5.40
C ILE A 73 -9.30 4.96 -3.94
N ALA A 74 -8.67 3.82 -3.62
CA ALA A 74 -8.05 3.60 -2.31
C ALA A 74 -6.99 4.68 -2.03
N LYS A 75 -6.83 5.07 -0.77
CA LYS A 75 -5.88 6.11 -0.35
C LYS A 75 -4.97 5.59 0.74
N ILE A 76 -3.67 5.72 0.52
CA ILE A 76 -2.65 5.39 1.51
C ILE A 76 -2.56 6.52 2.54
N THR A 77 -2.54 6.17 3.83
CA THR A 77 -2.43 7.11 4.94
C THR A 77 -1.00 7.17 5.49
N ASP A 78 -0.74 8.10 6.38
CA ASP A 78 0.52 8.30 7.11
C ASP A 78 0.91 7.13 8.03
N LYS A 79 -0.04 6.23 8.35
CA LYS A 79 0.22 4.99 9.09
C LYS A 79 0.98 3.94 8.27
N CYS A 80 1.20 4.19 6.97
CA CYS A 80 1.85 3.23 6.08
C CYS A 80 3.31 3.01 6.45
N VAL A 81 3.66 1.77 6.76
CA VAL A 81 5.02 1.31 7.07
C VAL A 81 5.76 0.72 5.86
N LYS A 82 5.24 0.95 4.65
CA LYS A 82 5.87 0.58 3.37
C LYS A 82 6.28 -0.89 3.24
N CYS A 83 5.50 -1.79 3.84
CA CYS A 83 5.77 -3.24 3.83
C CYS A 83 5.53 -3.94 2.48
N GLU A 84 5.04 -3.23 1.46
CA GLU A 84 4.79 -3.67 0.09
C GLU A 84 3.70 -4.75 -0.09
N ILE A 85 3.04 -5.21 0.96
CA ILE A 85 2.02 -6.26 0.86
C ILE A 85 0.90 -5.86 -0.12
N CYS A 86 0.40 -4.62 -0.02
CA CYS A 86 -0.63 -4.12 -0.93
C CYS A 86 -0.15 -4.00 -2.39
N VAL A 87 1.14 -3.71 -2.61
CA VAL A 87 1.76 -3.67 -3.94
C VAL A 87 1.75 -5.05 -4.57
N GLN A 88 2.14 -6.08 -3.80
CA GLN A 88 2.17 -7.48 -4.23
C GLN A 88 0.77 -8.04 -4.47
N THR A 89 -0.19 -7.62 -3.65
CA THR A 89 -1.56 -8.15 -3.67
C THR A 89 -2.43 -7.53 -4.76
N CYS A 90 -2.09 -6.34 -5.26
CA CYS A 90 -2.92 -5.64 -6.24
C CYS A 90 -3.03 -6.40 -7.56
N PRO A 91 -4.21 -6.96 -7.93
CA PRO A 91 -4.35 -7.87 -9.08
C PRO A 91 -4.09 -7.19 -10.42
N ILE A 92 -4.19 -5.86 -10.49
CA ILE A 92 -3.98 -5.06 -11.70
C ILE A 92 -2.75 -4.16 -11.62
N SER A 93 -1.91 -4.35 -10.61
CA SER A 93 -0.70 -3.54 -10.39
C SER A 93 -0.97 -2.03 -10.36
N ALA A 94 -2.09 -1.62 -9.75
CA ALA A 94 -2.41 -0.21 -9.57
C ALA A 94 -1.65 0.43 -8.40
N ILE A 95 -1.11 -0.37 -7.48
CA ILE A 95 -0.33 0.14 -6.35
C ILE A 95 1.15 -0.06 -6.64
N LYS A 96 1.94 0.96 -6.36
CA LYS A 96 3.37 0.98 -6.62
C LYS A 96 4.13 1.49 -5.39
N LEU A 97 5.27 0.87 -5.13
CA LEU A 97 6.32 1.46 -4.33
C LEU A 97 7.16 2.36 -5.25
N ILE A 98 7.35 3.59 -4.86
CA ILE A 98 8.07 4.60 -5.64
C ILE A 98 9.17 5.16 -4.74
N ASN A 99 10.39 5.14 -5.21
CA ASN A 99 11.47 5.88 -4.59
C ASN A 99 11.41 7.32 -5.10
N ASN A 100 11.43 8.27 -4.21
CA ASN A 100 11.51 9.67 -4.55
C ASN A 100 12.71 10.30 -3.87
N THR A 101 13.33 11.25 -4.55
CA THR A 101 14.34 12.12 -3.98
C THR A 101 13.70 13.46 -3.71
N VAL A 102 13.75 13.90 -2.46
CA VAL A 102 13.32 15.24 -2.06
C VAL A 102 14.57 16.12 -1.99
N ILE A 103 14.62 17.12 -2.84
CA ILE A 103 15.70 18.10 -2.92
C ILE A 103 15.16 19.41 -2.37
N TYR A 104 15.83 19.97 -1.38
CA TYR A 104 15.55 21.32 -0.94
C TYR A 104 16.32 22.30 -1.83
N ASP A 105 15.58 23.15 -2.52
CA ASP A 105 16.13 24.25 -3.33
C ASP A 105 16.18 25.52 -2.46
N ASN A 106 17.39 25.88 -2.07
CA ASN A 106 17.61 27.04 -1.21
C ASN A 106 17.36 28.38 -1.92
N GLU A 107 17.55 28.45 -3.24
CA GLU A 107 17.36 29.69 -4.01
C GLU A 107 15.87 30.06 -4.09
N GLU A 108 14.99 29.05 -4.17
CA GLU A 108 13.53 29.25 -4.26
C GLU A 108 12.80 28.93 -2.95
N GLU A 109 13.51 28.56 -1.88
CA GLU A 109 12.95 28.15 -0.57
C GLU A 109 11.84 27.09 -0.67
N ARG A 110 11.98 26.14 -1.60
CA ARG A 110 10.99 25.11 -1.87
C ARG A 110 11.57 23.71 -1.88
N ASP A 111 10.71 22.72 -1.62
CA ASP A 111 11.05 21.30 -1.81
C ASP A 111 10.71 20.88 -3.25
N VAL A 112 11.70 20.38 -3.97
CA VAL A 112 11.52 19.72 -5.27
C VAL A 112 11.52 18.21 -5.05
N ILE A 113 10.48 17.54 -5.55
CA ILE A 113 10.35 16.08 -5.41
C ILE A 113 10.61 15.46 -6.79
N GLU A 114 11.67 14.68 -6.90
CA GLU A 114 11.96 13.87 -8.07
C GLU A 114 11.53 12.43 -7.83
N TYR A 115 10.72 11.88 -8.74
CA TYR A 115 10.24 10.50 -8.67
C TYR A 115 11.13 9.58 -9.50
N ASN A 116 11.73 8.59 -8.87
CA ASN A 116 12.47 7.53 -9.54
C ASN A 116 11.61 6.26 -9.64
N LEU A 117 11.18 5.93 -10.86
CA LEU A 117 10.35 4.75 -11.15
C LEU A 117 11.16 3.48 -11.42
N SER A 118 12.50 3.56 -11.43
CA SER A 118 13.37 2.49 -11.93
C SER A 118 13.49 1.27 -11.01
N ASN A 119 13.13 1.37 -9.72
CA ASN A 119 13.36 0.31 -8.73
C ASN A 119 12.09 -0.42 -8.29
N LEU A 120 11.05 -0.44 -9.10
CA LEU A 120 9.75 -1.01 -8.77
C LEU A 120 9.70 -2.52 -9.03
N ARG A 121 10.24 -3.33 -8.14
CA ARG A 121 10.24 -4.80 -8.29
C ARG A 121 9.73 -5.51 -7.04
N SER A 122 8.52 -5.21 -6.62
CA SER A 122 7.87 -6.12 -5.67
C SER A 122 7.33 -7.33 -6.43
N PRO A 123 7.66 -8.54 -6.04
CA PRO A 123 7.07 -9.74 -6.62
C PRO A 123 5.55 -9.72 -6.41
N HIS A 124 4.79 -10.24 -7.36
CA HIS A 124 3.34 -10.33 -7.23
C HIS A 124 2.92 -11.63 -6.56
N ARG A 125 1.97 -11.53 -5.64
CA ARG A 125 1.25 -12.69 -5.12
C ARG A 125 0.32 -13.23 -6.20
N VAL A 126 0.16 -14.54 -6.21
CA VAL A 126 -0.81 -15.18 -7.11
C VAL A 126 -2.20 -14.95 -6.55
N VAL A 127 -3.04 -14.25 -7.32
CA VAL A 127 -4.48 -14.13 -7.04
C VAL A 127 -5.20 -15.05 -8.04
N ARG A 128 -6.04 -15.94 -7.55
CA ARG A 128 -6.83 -16.86 -8.37
C ARG A 128 -8.26 -16.90 -7.87
N MET A 129 -9.20 -16.79 -8.78
CA MET A 129 -10.59 -17.07 -8.49
C MET A 129 -10.77 -18.60 -8.37
N ASN A 130 -11.41 -19.03 -7.28
CA ASN A 130 -11.85 -20.40 -7.10
C ASN A 130 -13.28 -20.56 -7.57
N ASN A 131 -14.15 -19.63 -7.18
CA ASN A 131 -15.56 -19.60 -7.55
C ASN A 131 -16.09 -18.17 -7.53
N ILE A 132 -17.07 -17.90 -8.39
CA ILE A 132 -17.84 -16.66 -8.38
C ILE A 132 -19.29 -16.98 -8.71
N SER A 133 -20.24 -16.45 -7.95
CA SER A 133 -21.66 -16.64 -8.18
C SER A 133 -22.41 -15.32 -8.09
N ILE A 134 -23.50 -15.21 -8.83
CA ILE A 134 -24.40 -14.05 -8.87
C ILE A 134 -25.75 -14.52 -8.34
N ASP A 135 -26.31 -13.75 -7.42
CA ASP A 135 -27.73 -13.88 -7.04
C ASP A 135 -28.58 -12.97 -7.93
N TYR A 136 -29.22 -13.56 -8.90
CA TYR A 136 -30.08 -12.85 -9.87
C TYR A 136 -31.41 -12.42 -9.28
N SER A 137 -31.75 -12.84 -8.07
CA SER A 137 -33.00 -12.47 -7.40
C SER A 137 -32.95 -11.11 -6.72
N VAL A 138 -31.76 -10.51 -6.62
CA VAL A 138 -31.55 -9.23 -5.94
C VAL A 138 -31.29 -8.11 -6.95
N ASP A 139 -31.87 -6.94 -6.67
CA ASP A 139 -31.59 -5.74 -7.45
C ASP A 139 -30.21 -5.17 -7.08
N ASN A 140 -29.45 -4.76 -8.08
CA ASN A 140 -28.10 -4.27 -7.91
C ASN A 140 -27.67 -3.30 -9.01
N ASN A 141 -26.54 -2.58 -8.80
CA ASN A 141 -25.94 -1.66 -9.76
C ASN A 141 -25.04 -2.39 -10.77
N TRP A 142 -25.62 -3.29 -11.55
CA TRP A 142 -24.89 -4.16 -12.48
C TRP A 142 -24.03 -3.40 -13.50
N ASP A 143 -24.48 -2.22 -13.95
CA ASP A 143 -23.73 -1.36 -14.87
C ASP A 143 -22.39 -0.91 -14.27
N ASP A 144 -22.37 -0.52 -13.00
CA ASP A 144 -21.14 -0.14 -12.31
C ASP A 144 -20.18 -1.32 -12.17
N CYS A 145 -20.72 -2.52 -11.87
CA CYS A 145 -19.93 -3.75 -11.79
C CYS A 145 -19.27 -4.08 -13.14
N ALA A 146 -20.01 -3.97 -14.25
CA ALA A 146 -19.50 -4.18 -15.60
C ALA A 146 -18.45 -3.15 -15.99
N ASN A 147 -18.70 -1.86 -15.73
CA ASN A 147 -17.81 -0.76 -16.10
C ASN A 147 -16.46 -0.81 -15.34
N LEU A 148 -16.42 -1.35 -14.13
CA LEU A 148 -15.19 -1.46 -13.34
C LEU A 148 -14.42 -2.76 -13.58
N CYS A 149 -14.95 -3.70 -14.34
CA CYS A 149 -14.27 -4.95 -14.62
C CYS A 149 -13.01 -4.74 -15.48
N PRO A 150 -11.79 -5.00 -14.95
CA PRO A 150 -10.55 -4.68 -15.66
C PRO A 150 -10.26 -5.58 -16.86
N THR A 151 -10.94 -6.73 -16.96
CA THR A 151 -10.77 -7.72 -18.03
C THR A 151 -11.98 -7.83 -18.92
N ASN A 152 -13.03 -7.02 -18.69
CA ASN A 152 -14.34 -7.16 -19.33
C ASN A 152 -14.93 -8.58 -19.18
N ALA A 153 -14.58 -9.26 -18.09
CA ALA A 153 -15.16 -10.58 -17.79
C ALA A 153 -16.61 -10.47 -17.31
N PHE A 154 -16.98 -9.33 -16.73
CA PHE A 154 -18.33 -9.01 -16.29
C PHE A 154 -19.02 -8.19 -17.38
N THR A 155 -20.11 -8.73 -17.95
CA THR A 155 -20.90 -8.09 -18.98
C THR A 155 -22.36 -8.09 -18.62
N LEU A 156 -23.16 -7.33 -19.35
CA LEU A 156 -24.63 -7.34 -19.26
C LEU A 156 -25.17 -7.85 -20.58
N GLU A 157 -25.97 -8.91 -20.50
CA GLU A 157 -26.45 -9.65 -21.67
C GLU A 157 -27.96 -9.76 -21.66
N PHE A 158 -28.57 -9.77 -22.84
CA PHE A 158 -30.02 -10.04 -23.01
C PHE A 158 -30.35 -11.52 -22.84
N LYS A 159 -31.62 -11.81 -22.64
CA LYS A 159 -32.13 -13.15 -22.48
C LYS A 159 -31.66 -14.14 -23.57
N GLU A 160 -31.62 -13.72 -24.83
CA GLU A 160 -31.18 -14.53 -25.97
C GLU A 160 -29.79 -15.13 -25.77
N PHE A 161 -28.87 -14.39 -25.14
CA PHE A 161 -27.55 -14.87 -24.84
C PHE A 161 -27.54 -16.05 -23.85
N PHE A 162 -28.38 -16.00 -22.83
CA PHE A 162 -28.51 -17.09 -21.85
C PHE A 162 -29.25 -18.31 -22.43
N ASP A 163 -30.25 -18.06 -23.28
CA ASP A 163 -30.95 -19.12 -24.01
C ASP A 163 -30.00 -19.90 -24.96
N ASP A 164 -29.11 -19.18 -25.67
CA ASP A 164 -28.07 -19.78 -26.53
C ASP A 164 -27.05 -20.61 -25.76
N LEU A 165 -26.75 -20.24 -24.54
CA LEU A 165 -25.85 -20.99 -23.66
C LEU A 165 -26.55 -22.12 -22.88
N ASN A 166 -27.88 -22.23 -22.98
CA ASN A 166 -28.73 -23.11 -22.16
C ASN A 166 -28.49 -22.88 -20.66
N MET A 167 -28.32 -21.65 -20.24
CA MET A 167 -28.12 -21.28 -18.83
C MET A 167 -29.49 -21.01 -18.17
N ASP A 168 -29.71 -21.68 -17.06
CA ASP A 168 -30.86 -21.43 -16.18
C ASP A 168 -30.37 -20.55 -15.01
N LEU A 169 -30.85 -19.30 -14.93
CA LEU A 169 -30.49 -18.36 -13.86
C LEU A 169 -31.42 -18.50 -12.63
N GLY A 170 -32.42 -19.40 -12.70
CA GLY A 170 -33.37 -19.58 -11.61
C GLY A 170 -34.41 -18.45 -11.47
N ILE A 171 -34.50 -17.57 -12.46
CA ILE A 171 -35.49 -16.49 -12.56
C ILE A 171 -36.12 -16.46 -13.98
N ASP A 172 -37.30 -15.86 -14.08
CA ASP A 172 -37.93 -15.59 -15.36
C ASP A 172 -37.30 -14.38 -16.05
N LEU A 173 -36.59 -14.59 -17.17
CA LEU A 173 -35.91 -13.54 -17.92
C LEU A 173 -36.90 -12.79 -18.83
N ILE A 174 -36.75 -11.45 -18.86
CA ILE A 174 -37.53 -10.55 -19.72
C ILE A 174 -36.67 -10.17 -20.93
N GLU A 175 -37.25 -10.21 -22.15
CA GLU A 175 -36.50 -10.01 -23.40
C GLU A 175 -35.80 -8.63 -23.51
N GLU A 176 -36.37 -7.60 -22.90
CA GLU A 176 -35.89 -6.22 -22.99
C GLU A 176 -34.95 -5.84 -21.84
N GLU A 177 -34.67 -6.74 -20.90
CA GLU A 177 -33.82 -6.52 -19.74
C GLU A 177 -32.43 -7.11 -19.92
N LEU A 178 -31.44 -6.45 -19.29
CA LEU A 178 -30.04 -6.89 -19.26
C LEU A 178 -29.75 -7.58 -17.93
N TYR A 179 -29.11 -8.72 -18.02
CA TYR A 179 -28.73 -9.54 -16.86
C TYR A 179 -27.21 -9.70 -16.77
N PRO A 180 -26.63 -9.72 -15.57
CA PRO A 180 -25.19 -9.86 -15.41
C PRO A 180 -24.70 -11.25 -15.83
N TYR A 181 -23.57 -11.27 -16.52
CA TYR A 181 -22.86 -12.49 -16.90
C TYR A 181 -21.38 -12.35 -16.56
N ILE A 182 -20.76 -13.41 -16.05
CA ILE A 182 -19.33 -13.46 -15.76
C ILE A 182 -18.68 -14.57 -16.56
N ASN A 183 -17.76 -14.18 -17.44
CA ASN A 183 -16.90 -15.12 -18.12
C ASN A 183 -15.77 -15.56 -17.19
N GLU A 184 -15.89 -16.73 -16.59
CA GLU A 184 -14.93 -17.24 -15.61
C GLU A 184 -13.51 -17.39 -16.17
N LYS A 185 -13.36 -17.63 -17.49
CA LYS A 185 -12.05 -17.76 -18.14
C LYS A 185 -11.30 -16.43 -18.24
N MET A 186 -12.03 -15.33 -18.26
CA MET A 186 -11.47 -13.97 -18.31
C MET A 186 -11.37 -13.33 -16.93
N CYS A 187 -12.09 -13.86 -15.95
CA CYS A 187 -12.12 -13.33 -14.60
C CYS A 187 -10.79 -13.60 -13.87
N ILE A 188 -10.16 -12.54 -13.36
CA ILE A 188 -8.91 -12.61 -12.58
C ILE A 188 -9.14 -12.67 -11.07
N GLY A 189 -10.40 -12.77 -10.60
CA GLY A 189 -10.73 -12.83 -9.18
C GLY A 189 -10.39 -11.57 -8.38
N CYS A 190 -10.38 -10.39 -9.02
CA CYS A 190 -10.00 -9.15 -8.32
C CYS A 190 -11.00 -8.73 -7.23
N GLY A 191 -12.30 -9.07 -7.37
CA GLY A 191 -13.35 -8.74 -6.41
C GLY A 191 -13.94 -7.34 -6.56
N ALA A 192 -13.57 -6.57 -7.61
CA ALA A 192 -14.09 -5.22 -7.79
C ALA A 192 -15.62 -5.17 -7.91
N CYS A 193 -16.22 -6.11 -8.62
CA CYS A 193 -17.67 -6.20 -8.78
C CYS A 193 -18.41 -6.48 -7.47
N ALA A 194 -17.85 -7.35 -6.61
CA ALA A 194 -18.43 -7.64 -5.30
C ALA A 194 -18.33 -6.42 -4.36
N GLU A 195 -17.18 -5.76 -4.33
CA GLU A 195 -16.93 -4.61 -3.45
C GLU A 195 -17.76 -3.35 -3.76
N ILE A 196 -18.10 -3.12 -5.03
CA ILE A 196 -18.92 -1.95 -5.41
C ILE A 196 -20.41 -2.27 -5.49
N SER A 197 -20.77 -3.53 -5.33
CA SER A 197 -22.15 -3.97 -5.30
C SER A 197 -22.94 -3.23 -4.22
N LEU A 198 -24.13 -2.74 -4.55
CA LEU A 198 -25.01 -2.08 -3.58
C LEU A 198 -25.64 -3.09 -2.62
N ASN A 199 -25.69 -4.35 -3.03
CA ASN A 199 -26.18 -5.46 -2.23
C ASN A 199 -25.05 -6.44 -1.94
N ASP A 200 -24.65 -6.56 -0.69
CA ASP A 200 -23.52 -7.39 -0.24
C ASP A 200 -23.65 -8.87 -0.60
N ASN A 201 -24.88 -9.34 -0.86
CA ASN A 201 -25.14 -10.74 -1.22
C ASN A 201 -25.31 -10.95 -2.74
N ALA A 202 -25.23 -9.90 -3.55
CA ALA A 202 -25.49 -10.00 -4.99
C ALA A 202 -24.40 -10.78 -5.72
N ILE A 203 -23.14 -10.71 -5.23
CA ILE A 203 -21.99 -11.41 -5.82
C ILE A 203 -21.17 -12.03 -4.71
N GLU A 204 -21.07 -13.35 -4.70
CA GLU A 204 -20.17 -14.09 -3.83
C GLU A 204 -18.90 -14.46 -4.60
N LEU A 205 -17.75 -14.16 -4.02
CA LEU A 205 -16.45 -14.46 -4.60
C LEU A 205 -15.59 -15.24 -3.62
N ASP A 206 -15.23 -16.47 -4.01
CA ASP A 206 -14.17 -17.24 -3.37
C ASP A 206 -12.88 -17.10 -4.19
N ARG A 207 -11.82 -16.65 -3.54
CA ARG A 207 -10.51 -16.42 -4.16
C ARG A 207 -9.38 -16.88 -3.26
N TYR A 208 -8.33 -17.36 -3.89
CA TYR A 208 -7.05 -17.65 -3.25
C TYR A 208 -6.09 -16.49 -3.48
N ILE A 209 -5.49 -15.98 -2.41
CA ILE A 209 -4.38 -15.05 -2.46
C ILE A 209 -3.15 -15.77 -1.95
N GLY A 210 -2.14 -15.91 -2.81
CA GLY A 210 -0.90 -16.61 -2.49
C GLY A 210 -0.13 -16.00 -1.31
N PRO A 211 0.90 -16.67 -0.83
CA PRO A 211 1.71 -16.18 0.29
C PRO A 211 2.41 -14.87 -0.07
N ILE A 212 2.74 -14.08 0.94
CA ILE A 212 3.54 -12.87 0.77
C ILE A 212 4.94 -13.27 0.33
N ALA A 213 5.42 -12.65 -0.77
CA ALA A 213 6.79 -12.80 -1.21
C ALA A 213 7.63 -11.67 -0.61
N HIS A 214 8.63 -12.02 0.17
CA HIS A 214 9.51 -11.04 0.79
C HIS A 214 10.66 -10.70 -0.14
N SER A 215 10.84 -9.41 -0.46
CA SER A 215 11.98 -8.89 -1.23
C SER A 215 13.14 -8.46 -0.35
N ARG A 216 12.90 -8.39 0.96
CA ARG A 216 13.87 -7.90 1.94
C ARG A 216 13.73 -8.60 3.29
N MET A 217 14.80 -8.56 4.07
CA MET A 217 14.84 -9.10 5.43
C MET A 217 15.58 -8.14 6.37
N VAL A 218 15.49 -8.42 7.66
CA VAL A 218 16.22 -7.70 8.70
C VAL A 218 17.33 -8.61 9.23
N GLU A 219 18.56 -8.15 9.15
CA GLU A 219 19.70 -8.76 9.84
C GLU A 219 19.96 -8.04 11.16
N ILE A 220 20.28 -8.83 12.21
CA ILE A 220 20.51 -8.32 13.56
C ILE A 220 21.95 -8.58 13.94
N ASN A 221 22.69 -7.53 14.29
CA ASN A 221 24.01 -7.61 14.91
C ASN A 221 23.86 -7.45 16.43
N HIS A 222 23.84 -8.57 17.15
CA HIS A 222 23.68 -8.59 18.59
C HIS A 222 24.85 -7.91 19.33
N GLU A 223 26.07 -7.94 18.77
CA GLU A 223 27.25 -7.33 19.40
C GLU A 223 27.16 -5.78 19.37
N ALA A 224 26.49 -5.22 18.36
CA ALA A 224 26.30 -3.78 18.24
C ALA A 224 25.06 -3.27 18.99
N CYS A 225 24.19 -4.17 19.46
CA CYS A 225 22.95 -3.81 20.12
C CYS A 225 23.19 -3.20 21.50
N VAL A 226 22.56 -2.05 21.75
CA VAL A 226 22.66 -1.32 23.03
C VAL A 226 21.40 -1.47 23.90
N ASN A 227 20.53 -2.38 23.55
CA ASN A 227 19.30 -2.74 24.30
C ASN A 227 18.40 -1.53 24.60
N CYS A 228 18.19 -0.65 23.60
CA CYS A 228 17.42 0.58 23.76
C CYS A 228 15.89 0.40 23.57
N TYR A 229 15.39 -0.78 23.24
CA TYR A 229 13.97 -1.15 23.04
C TYR A 229 13.27 -0.46 21.87
N LEU A 230 13.87 0.50 21.16
CA LEU A 230 13.22 1.24 20.09
C LEU A 230 12.71 0.37 18.94
N CYS A 231 13.38 -0.73 18.62
CA CYS A 231 12.95 -1.68 17.59
C CYS A 231 11.69 -2.46 18.00
N GLU A 232 11.54 -2.79 19.29
CA GLU A 232 10.36 -3.43 19.86
C GLU A 232 9.18 -2.46 19.90
N GLU A 233 9.37 -1.25 20.44
CA GLU A 233 8.32 -0.22 20.57
C GLU A 233 7.76 0.22 19.22
N ASN A 234 8.60 0.26 18.16
CA ASN A 234 8.20 0.69 16.83
C ASN A 234 7.81 -0.45 15.89
N CYS A 235 7.78 -1.70 16.37
CA CYS A 235 7.35 -2.82 15.56
C CYS A 235 5.82 -2.84 15.40
N PRO A 236 5.27 -2.63 14.19
CA PRO A 236 3.81 -2.50 14.01
C PRO A 236 3.06 -3.82 14.21
N THR A 237 3.77 -4.96 14.19
CA THR A 237 3.18 -6.30 14.34
C THR A 237 3.63 -7.01 15.63
N GLY A 238 4.45 -6.36 16.45
CA GLY A 238 5.03 -6.99 17.64
C GLY A 238 5.90 -8.21 17.32
N ALA A 239 6.58 -8.18 16.18
CA ALA A 239 7.45 -9.27 15.74
C ALA A 239 8.85 -9.24 16.38
N ILE A 240 9.19 -8.16 17.11
CA ILE A 240 10.49 -8.00 17.78
C ILE A 240 10.26 -7.89 19.28
N GLU A 241 11.00 -8.67 20.02
CA GLU A 241 11.04 -8.65 21.49
C GLU A 241 12.48 -8.60 21.96
N LEU A 242 12.75 -7.89 23.04
CA LEU A 242 14.05 -7.89 23.71
C LEU A 242 13.97 -8.78 24.96
N VAL A 243 14.57 -9.97 24.89
CA VAL A 243 14.56 -10.96 25.97
C VAL A 243 15.99 -11.19 26.46
N ASP A 244 16.22 -11.06 27.76
CA ASP A 244 17.53 -11.25 28.41
C ASP A 244 18.71 -10.50 27.77
N GLY A 245 18.40 -9.33 27.14
CA GLY A 245 19.37 -8.49 26.46
C GLY A 245 19.67 -8.89 25.01
N GLU A 246 18.91 -9.81 24.46
CA GLU A 246 19.00 -10.21 23.05
C GLU A 246 17.72 -9.83 22.30
N VAL A 247 17.86 -9.30 21.09
CA VAL A 247 16.76 -9.00 20.18
C VAL A 247 16.32 -10.29 19.49
N ILE A 248 15.06 -10.69 19.72
CA ILE A 248 14.46 -11.86 19.10
C ILE A 248 13.47 -11.38 18.02
N LEU A 249 13.58 -11.94 16.80
CA LEU A 249 12.69 -11.67 15.69
C LEU A 249 11.81 -12.89 15.40
N ASP A 250 10.51 -12.73 15.59
CA ASP A 250 9.49 -13.67 15.15
C ASP A 250 9.25 -13.49 13.64
N ASN A 251 9.77 -14.43 12.85
CA ASN A 251 9.68 -14.38 11.39
C ASN A 251 8.26 -14.58 10.85
N ASP A 252 7.37 -15.21 11.61
CA ASP A 252 5.98 -15.47 11.21
C ASP A 252 5.13 -14.20 11.38
N LYS A 253 5.42 -13.38 12.39
CA LYS A 253 4.78 -12.08 12.61
C LYS A 253 5.43 -10.96 11.80
N CYS A 254 6.68 -11.12 11.36
CA CYS A 254 7.43 -10.07 10.69
C CYS A 254 6.95 -9.84 9.25
N ILE A 255 6.37 -8.67 9.00
CA ILE A 255 5.92 -8.23 7.66
C ILE A 255 7.03 -7.59 6.81
N ARG A 256 8.26 -7.61 7.27
CA ARG A 256 9.46 -7.09 6.57
C ARG A 256 9.35 -5.62 6.17
N CYS A 257 8.65 -4.80 6.94
CA CYS A 257 8.52 -3.35 6.71
C CYS A 257 9.82 -2.57 6.96
N VAL A 258 10.80 -3.18 7.64
CA VAL A 258 12.11 -2.62 8.01
C VAL A 258 12.06 -1.37 8.91
N GLU A 259 10.92 -1.02 9.50
CA GLU A 259 10.80 0.12 10.41
C GLU A 259 11.78 0.03 11.59
N CYS A 260 12.03 -1.17 12.11
CA CYS A 260 13.01 -1.37 13.18
C CYS A 260 14.44 -0.96 12.80
N THR A 261 14.80 -1.01 11.51
CA THR A 261 16.13 -0.57 11.04
C THR A 261 16.23 0.95 11.00
N ASN A 262 15.12 1.64 10.69
CA ASN A 262 15.05 3.10 10.65
C ASN A 262 15.14 3.73 12.04
N HIS A 263 14.71 3.00 13.07
CA HIS A 263 14.70 3.45 14.47
C HIS A 263 15.92 2.99 15.27
N CYS A 264 16.83 2.18 14.70
CA CYS A 264 17.99 1.69 15.42
C CYS A 264 19.11 2.74 15.44
N PRO A 265 19.43 3.38 16.62
CA PRO A 265 20.36 4.50 16.69
C PRO A 265 21.82 4.09 16.45
N VAL A 266 22.12 2.79 16.60
CA VAL A 266 23.49 2.25 16.45
C VAL A 266 23.64 1.38 15.21
N GLY A 267 22.59 1.25 14.37
CA GLY A 267 22.61 0.43 13.17
C GLY A 267 22.81 -1.06 13.40
N ALA A 268 22.40 -1.55 14.59
CA ALA A 268 22.45 -2.98 14.92
C ALA A 268 21.48 -3.82 14.10
N LEU A 269 20.38 -3.22 13.59
CA LEU A 269 19.46 -3.83 12.66
C LEU A 269 19.68 -3.24 11.28
N LYS A 270 19.82 -4.09 10.27
CA LYS A 270 20.07 -3.69 8.88
C LYS A 270 19.07 -4.31 7.94
N ARG A 271 18.62 -3.53 6.95
CA ARG A 271 17.87 -4.00 5.80
C ARG A 271 18.80 -4.73 4.85
N VAL A 272 18.40 -5.92 4.42
CA VAL A 272 19.08 -6.72 3.40
C VAL A 272 18.07 -7.09 2.33
N GLU A 273 18.41 -6.86 1.07
CA GLU A 273 17.60 -7.29 -0.06
C GLU A 273 17.80 -8.80 -0.30
N ILE A 274 16.71 -9.49 -0.65
CA ILE A 274 16.71 -10.91 -1.00
C ILE A 274 16.74 -10.98 -2.53
N GLU A 275 17.75 -11.65 -3.09
CA GLU A 275 17.88 -11.88 -4.53
C GLU A 275 16.85 -12.91 -5.06
#